data_d702522e0d667a010d17475a7cc43849
#
_entry.id   d702522e0d667a010d17475a7cc43849
#
_cell.length_a   1.000
_cell.length_b   1.000
_cell.length_c   1.000
_cell.angle_alpha   90.00
_cell.angle_beta   90.00
_cell.angle_gamma   90.00
#
_symmetry.space_group_name_H-M   'P 1'
#
loop_
_entity.id
_entity.type
_entity.pdbx_description
1 polymer ?
#
loop_
_entity_poly.entity_id
_entity_poly.type
_entity_poly.pdbx_seq_one_letter_code
_entity_poly.pdbx_strand_id
1 'polypeptide(L)'
;MRTMKGPGIFLSQFIGAEAPFNSLDGLAEWAAGKGYKAVQIPCNNPHIFDVEKAAESQAYCDDITARLAAHGLVISELSTHLEGQLVAVNPVYSEAFDHFAPAAVRGNEAARRAWATEKLKQAAVASARLGLKAHATFSGSLAWPFFYPWPPHNEQRFQEAFEELATRWRPILDTFDEQGVDVCFELHPGEDLHDGVTFERFLALVDNHPRCNILYDPSHMLLQQMDYLAFIDIFHARIKAFHVKDAEFRPSGRSGVYGGYQPWINRAGRFRSPSDGQIDFKGIFSKLTQYDYDGWAVLEWECCLKDGDTGASEGSEFIRRHIIPVSGRAFDDFAAGGSHD
;
A
#
# COMPACT_ATOMS: atom_id res chain seq x y z
N MET A 1 -3.08 24.31 3.30
CA MET A 1 -3.00 22.93 3.86
C MET A 1 -4.37 22.26 3.74
N ARG A 2 -4.40 20.95 3.50
CA ARG A 2 -5.63 20.17 3.41
C ARG A 2 -5.67 19.16 4.54
N THR A 3 -6.88 18.85 5.05
CA THR A 3 -7.05 17.81 6.06
C THR A 3 -6.98 16.43 5.38
N MET A 4 -6.11 15.55 5.89
CA MET A 4 -6.03 14.15 5.47
C MET A 4 -7.37 13.45 5.69
N LYS A 5 -7.75 12.57 4.77
CA LYS A 5 -8.99 11.79 4.86
C LYS A 5 -8.78 10.55 5.75
N GLY A 6 -9.85 10.09 6.39
CA GLY A 6 -9.81 8.84 7.17
C GLY A 6 -10.89 8.81 8.25
N PRO A 7 -10.98 7.67 8.96
CA PRO A 7 -10.19 6.46 8.78
C PRO A 7 -10.62 5.61 7.59
N GLY A 8 -9.65 5.04 6.86
CA GLY A 8 -9.83 3.97 5.90
C GLY A 8 -9.33 2.63 6.43
N ILE A 9 -9.74 1.52 5.81
CA ILE A 9 -9.27 0.17 6.15
C ILE A 9 -9.01 -0.65 4.88
N PHE A 10 -7.87 -1.35 4.84
CA PHE A 10 -7.56 -2.32 3.81
C PHE A 10 -8.26 -3.66 4.12
N LEU A 11 -9.07 -4.14 3.19
CA LEU A 11 -9.92 -5.30 3.44
C LEU A 11 -9.18 -6.63 3.31
N SER A 12 -8.02 -6.67 2.68
CA SER A 12 -7.32 -7.92 2.33
C SER A 12 -7.10 -8.85 3.52
N GLN A 13 -6.70 -8.29 4.68
CA GLN A 13 -6.41 -9.06 5.89
C GLN A 13 -7.65 -9.64 6.56
N PHE A 14 -8.85 -9.19 6.16
CA PHE A 14 -10.10 -9.59 6.79
C PHE A 14 -10.96 -10.49 5.90
N ILE A 15 -10.68 -10.58 4.60
CA ILE A 15 -11.41 -11.48 3.69
C ILE A 15 -11.26 -12.94 4.14
N GLY A 16 -12.39 -13.62 4.32
CA GLY A 16 -12.44 -14.99 4.80
C GLY A 16 -13.59 -15.80 4.20
N ALA A 17 -13.71 -17.05 4.59
CA ALA A 17 -14.74 -17.95 4.08
C ALA A 17 -16.13 -17.74 4.74
N GLU A 18 -16.14 -17.17 5.95
CA GLU A 18 -17.34 -17.04 6.77
C GLU A 18 -17.87 -15.59 6.77
N ALA A 19 -19.18 -15.44 6.93
CA ALA A 19 -19.78 -14.13 7.12
C ALA A 19 -19.28 -13.45 8.41
N PRO A 20 -19.08 -12.13 8.41
CA PRO A 20 -19.37 -11.15 7.35
C PRO A 20 -18.26 -11.03 6.30
N PHE A 21 -17.16 -11.76 6.42
CA PHE A 21 -15.91 -11.58 5.70
C PHE A 21 -15.85 -12.20 4.30
N ASN A 22 -16.93 -12.87 3.88
CA ASN A 22 -17.04 -13.56 2.59
C ASN A 22 -17.81 -12.79 1.51
N SER A 23 -18.20 -11.54 1.79
CA SER A 23 -18.91 -10.68 0.84
C SER A 23 -18.59 -9.21 1.01
N LEU A 24 -18.71 -8.43 -0.06
CA LEU A 24 -18.47 -6.99 -0.01
C LEU A 24 -19.44 -6.28 0.94
N ASP A 25 -20.74 -6.65 0.92
CA ASP A 25 -21.75 -6.03 1.79
C ASP A 25 -21.48 -6.32 3.27
N GLY A 26 -21.13 -7.59 3.59
CA GLY A 26 -20.76 -7.97 4.96
C GLY A 26 -19.53 -7.23 5.47
N LEU A 27 -18.49 -7.13 4.63
CA LEU A 27 -17.28 -6.35 4.95
C LEU A 27 -17.59 -4.86 5.11
N ALA A 28 -18.48 -4.31 4.27
CA ALA A 28 -18.89 -2.91 4.33
C ALA A 28 -19.66 -2.61 5.62
N GLU A 29 -20.65 -3.44 5.98
CA GLU A 29 -21.40 -3.30 7.22
C GLU A 29 -20.48 -3.39 8.45
N TRP A 30 -19.57 -4.38 8.45
CA TRP A 30 -18.57 -4.57 9.51
C TRP A 30 -17.64 -3.37 9.65
N ALA A 31 -17.05 -2.88 8.54
CA ALA A 31 -16.14 -1.73 8.56
C ALA A 31 -16.85 -0.44 9.01
N ALA A 32 -18.05 -0.18 8.48
CA ALA A 32 -18.87 0.97 8.89
C ALA A 32 -19.24 0.91 10.38
N GLY A 33 -19.59 -0.29 10.89
CA GLY A 33 -19.87 -0.51 12.31
C GLY A 33 -18.69 -0.20 13.24
N LYS A 34 -17.46 -0.29 12.72
CA LYS A 34 -16.22 0.08 13.42
C LYS A 34 -15.84 1.57 13.22
N GLY A 35 -16.63 2.33 12.48
CA GLY A 35 -16.47 3.77 12.30
C GLY A 35 -15.54 4.17 11.16
N TYR A 36 -15.14 3.25 10.30
CA TYR A 36 -14.41 3.58 9.07
C TYR A 36 -15.26 4.41 8.10
N LYS A 37 -14.59 5.16 7.23
CA LYS A 37 -15.21 6.03 6.22
C LYS A 37 -14.82 5.63 4.80
N ALA A 38 -13.78 4.81 4.67
CA ALA A 38 -13.35 4.29 3.39
C ALA A 38 -12.83 2.86 3.52
N VAL A 39 -12.84 2.15 2.39
CA VAL A 39 -12.25 0.82 2.25
C VAL A 39 -11.25 0.83 1.10
N GLN A 40 -10.09 0.22 1.30
CA GLN A 40 -9.17 -0.16 0.22
C GLN A 40 -9.51 -1.60 -0.17
N ILE A 41 -9.76 -1.83 -1.47
CA ILE A 41 -10.31 -3.10 -1.96
C ILE A 41 -9.24 -3.86 -2.76
N PRO A 42 -8.89 -5.10 -2.37
CA PRO A 42 -7.97 -5.93 -3.15
C PRO A 42 -8.65 -6.50 -4.40
N CYS A 43 -7.92 -6.52 -5.52
CA CYS A 43 -8.40 -7.02 -6.82
C CYS A 43 -8.28 -8.53 -7.01
N ASN A 44 -7.61 -9.23 -6.11
CA ASN A 44 -7.30 -10.66 -6.22
C ASN A 44 -8.46 -11.61 -5.88
N ASN A 45 -9.59 -11.07 -5.43
CA ASN A 45 -10.78 -11.87 -5.07
C ASN A 45 -12.02 -11.41 -5.83
N PRO A 46 -12.39 -12.06 -6.95
CA PRO A 46 -13.52 -11.65 -7.79
C PRO A 46 -14.89 -11.80 -7.13
N HIS A 47 -15.01 -12.56 -6.00
CA HIS A 47 -16.25 -12.61 -5.21
C HIS A 47 -16.47 -11.34 -4.39
N ILE A 48 -15.41 -10.65 -4.04
CA ILE A 48 -15.48 -9.37 -3.33
C ILE A 48 -15.53 -8.20 -4.34
N PHE A 49 -14.60 -8.21 -5.31
CA PHE A 49 -14.51 -7.20 -6.35
C PHE A 49 -13.94 -7.82 -7.64
N ASP A 50 -14.71 -7.80 -8.71
CA ASP A 50 -14.33 -8.34 -10.01
C ASP A 50 -13.71 -7.22 -10.86
N VAL A 51 -12.40 -7.16 -10.90
CA VAL A 51 -11.64 -6.11 -11.60
C VAL A 51 -11.87 -6.15 -13.12
N GLU A 52 -12.12 -7.32 -13.72
CA GLU A 52 -12.43 -7.44 -15.14
C GLU A 52 -13.75 -6.78 -15.45
N LYS A 53 -14.82 -7.12 -14.70
CA LYS A 53 -16.12 -6.46 -14.84
C LYS A 53 -16.05 -4.96 -14.59
N ALA A 54 -15.27 -4.54 -13.61
CA ALA A 54 -15.08 -3.12 -13.32
C ALA A 54 -14.39 -2.38 -14.47
N ALA A 55 -13.40 -3.01 -15.12
CA ALA A 55 -12.76 -2.46 -16.30
C ALA A 55 -13.69 -2.40 -17.53
N GLU A 56 -14.65 -3.31 -17.65
CA GLU A 56 -15.58 -3.38 -18.79
C GLU A 56 -16.85 -2.54 -18.61
N SER A 57 -17.34 -2.37 -17.37
CA SER A 57 -18.68 -1.87 -17.07
C SER A 57 -18.70 -0.73 -16.05
N GLN A 58 -19.12 0.47 -16.48
CA GLN A 58 -19.42 1.57 -15.57
C GLN A 58 -20.56 1.22 -14.62
N ALA A 59 -21.60 0.55 -15.12
CA ALA A 59 -22.75 0.14 -14.30
C ALA A 59 -22.34 -0.78 -13.13
N TYR A 60 -21.35 -1.66 -13.33
CA TYR A 60 -20.79 -2.46 -12.24
C TYR A 60 -20.08 -1.58 -11.21
N CYS A 61 -19.27 -0.61 -11.65
CA CYS A 61 -18.61 0.34 -10.75
C CYS A 61 -19.61 1.19 -9.95
N ASP A 62 -20.69 1.63 -10.61
CA ASP A 62 -21.77 2.38 -9.98
C ASP A 62 -22.50 1.55 -8.91
N ASP A 63 -22.77 0.27 -9.19
CA ASP A 63 -23.36 -0.68 -8.21
C ASP A 63 -22.44 -0.86 -6.98
N ILE A 64 -21.16 -1.13 -7.19
CA ILE A 64 -20.17 -1.25 -6.08
C ILE A 64 -20.16 0.01 -5.24
N THR A 65 -20.12 1.19 -5.89
CA THR A 65 -20.11 2.48 -5.19
C THR A 65 -21.39 2.70 -4.39
N ALA A 66 -22.56 2.37 -4.97
CA ALA A 66 -23.87 2.50 -4.31
C ALA A 66 -23.98 1.58 -3.08
N ARG A 67 -23.52 0.34 -3.19
CA ARG A 67 -23.50 -0.63 -2.08
C ARG A 67 -22.66 -0.13 -0.91
N LEU A 68 -21.45 0.37 -1.17
CA LEU A 68 -20.60 0.96 -0.14
C LEU A 68 -21.21 2.24 0.47
N ALA A 69 -21.77 3.09 -0.38
CA ALA A 69 -22.43 4.33 0.05
C ALA A 69 -23.65 4.09 0.95
N ALA A 70 -24.36 2.96 0.78
CA ALA A 70 -25.47 2.56 1.66
C ALA A 70 -25.02 2.37 3.12
N HIS A 71 -23.74 2.06 3.33
CA HIS A 71 -23.10 1.98 4.66
C HIS A 71 -22.31 3.26 5.03
N GLY A 72 -22.38 4.32 4.23
CA GLY A 72 -21.62 5.56 4.44
C GLY A 72 -20.12 5.43 4.17
N LEU A 73 -19.73 4.48 3.34
CA LEU A 73 -18.34 4.22 2.94
C LEU A 73 -18.08 4.70 1.52
N VAL A 74 -16.82 5.04 1.26
CA VAL A 74 -16.27 5.25 -0.09
C VAL A 74 -15.09 4.31 -0.32
N ILE A 75 -14.61 4.20 -1.56
CA ILE A 75 -13.37 3.50 -1.87
C ILE A 75 -12.21 4.49 -1.72
N SER A 76 -11.19 4.13 -0.95
CA SER A 76 -9.96 4.92 -0.87
C SER A 76 -9.06 4.66 -2.08
N GLU A 77 -8.69 3.42 -2.32
CA GLU A 77 -7.93 2.91 -3.46
C GLU A 77 -8.38 1.48 -3.79
N LEU A 78 -8.12 1.03 -5.02
CA LEU A 78 -7.97 -0.40 -5.32
C LEU A 78 -6.54 -0.84 -5.05
N SER A 79 -6.32 -2.14 -4.87
CA SER A 79 -5.01 -2.69 -4.63
C SER A 79 -4.77 -3.98 -5.43
N THR A 80 -3.56 -4.09 -5.99
CA THR A 80 -3.08 -5.25 -6.75
C THR A 80 -1.74 -5.75 -6.21
N HIS A 81 -1.56 -5.81 -4.90
CA HIS A 81 -0.31 -6.26 -4.29
C HIS A 81 0.09 -7.66 -4.79
N LEU A 82 -0.85 -8.60 -4.81
CA LEU A 82 -0.58 -9.97 -5.22
C LEU A 82 -0.33 -10.12 -6.73
N GLU A 83 -0.97 -9.32 -7.56
CA GLU A 83 -0.74 -9.29 -9.00
C GLU A 83 0.56 -8.52 -9.33
N GLY A 84 0.80 -7.39 -8.66
CA GLY A 84 1.98 -6.55 -8.89
C GLY A 84 3.29 -7.28 -8.66
N GLN A 85 3.39 -8.07 -7.59
CA GLN A 85 4.57 -8.89 -7.31
C GLN A 85 4.84 -9.96 -8.40
N LEU A 86 3.84 -10.33 -9.22
CA LEU A 86 3.98 -11.30 -10.29
C LEU A 86 4.45 -10.69 -11.62
N VAL A 87 4.54 -9.39 -11.74
CA VAL A 87 5.11 -8.70 -12.92
C VAL A 87 6.58 -9.06 -13.08
N ALA A 88 7.29 -9.20 -11.96
CA ALA A 88 8.71 -9.56 -11.96
C ALA A 88 8.99 -10.54 -10.83
N VAL A 89 9.30 -11.79 -11.17
CA VAL A 89 9.61 -12.85 -10.20
C VAL A 89 10.97 -13.44 -10.53
N ASN A 90 11.90 -13.41 -9.56
CA ASN A 90 13.16 -14.11 -9.71
C ASN A 90 12.90 -15.63 -9.76
N PRO A 91 13.55 -16.39 -10.67
CA PRO A 91 13.34 -17.83 -10.80
C PRO A 91 13.45 -18.62 -9.48
N VAL A 92 14.29 -18.17 -8.54
CA VAL A 92 14.44 -18.82 -7.22
C VAL A 92 13.15 -18.79 -6.38
N TYR A 93 12.25 -17.83 -6.65
CA TYR A 93 10.97 -17.69 -5.97
C TYR A 93 9.77 -18.19 -6.79
N SER A 94 9.98 -18.69 -8.01
CA SER A 94 8.90 -18.99 -8.95
C SER A 94 7.86 -19.93 -8.37
N GLU A 95 8.27 -21.00 -7.71
CA GLU A 95 7.38 -21.97 -7.06
C GLU A 95 6.58 -21.33 -5.92
N ALA A 96 7.23 -20.53 -5.08
CA ALA A 96 6.58 -19.87 -3.95
C ALA A 96 5.52 -18.85 -4.39
N PHE A 97 5.76 -18.16 -5.51
CA PHE A 97 4.85 -17.14 -6.03
C PHE A 97 3.73 -17.69 -6.94
N ASP A 98 3.85 -18.94 -7.43
CA ASP A 98 2.84 -19.53 -8.31
C ASP A 98 1.44 -19.63 -7.67
N HIS A 99 1.37 -19.79 -6.34
CA HIS A 99 0.07 -19.91 -5.68
C HIS A 99 -0.74 -18.59 -5.65
N PHE A 100 -0.11 -17.43 -5.88
CA PHE A 100 -0.79 -16.15 -6.04
C PHE A 100 -1.44 -15.99 -7.41
N ALA A 101 -1.07 -16.84 -8.37
CA ALA A 101 -1.65 -16.85 -9.71
C ALA A 101 -2.77 -17.88 -9.84
N PRO A 102 -3.74 -17.69 -10.76
CA PRO A 102 -4.75 -18.69 -11.06
C PRO A 102 -4.12 -19.95 -11.63
N ALA A 103 -4.74 -21.09 -11.38
CA ALA A 103 -4.21 -22.42 -11.76
C ALA A 103 -3.81 -22.52 -13.24
N ALA A 104 -4.51 -21.82 -14.12
CA ALA A 104 -4.29 -21.86 -15.57
C ALA A 104 -2.89 -21.34 -16.03
N VAL A 105 -2.23 -20.51 -15.21
CA VAL A 105 -0.93 -19.89 -15.55
C VAL A 105 0.20 -20.31 -14.62
N ARG A 106 -0.06 -21.17 -13.64
CA ARG A 106 0.96 -21.70 -12.72
C ARG A 106 1.99 -22.54 -13.46
N GLY A 107 3.24 -22.51 -13.00
CA GLY A 107 4.35 -23.21 -13.61
C GLY A 107 4.82 -22.62 -14.95
N ASN A 108 4.20 -21.53 -15.43
CA ASN A 108 4.59 -20.85 -16.67
C ASN A 108 4.83 -19.37 -16.38
N GLU A 109 6.10 -19.00 -16.24
CA GLU A 109 6.50 -17.61 -15.90
C GLU A 109 5.98 -16.57 -16.91
N ALA A 110 6.06 -16.85 -18.20
CA ALA A 110 5.61 -15.91 -19.22
C ALA A 110 4.09 -15.70 -19.19
N ALA A 111 3.31 -16.78 -19.02
CA ALA A 111 1.85 -16.71 -18.90
C ALA A 111 1.41 -16.01 -17.60
N ARG A 112 2.09 -16.30 -16.49
CA ARG A 112 1.84 -15.67 -15.20
C ARG A 112 2.09 -14.16 -15.25
N ARG A 113 3.22 -13.74 -15.83
CA ARG A 113 3.56 -12.34 -16.03
C ARG A 113 2.54 -11.62 -16.94
N ALA A 114 2.19 -12.24 -18.05
CA ALA A 114 1.20 -11.67 -18.99
C ALA A 114 -0.16 -11.47 -18.29
N TRP A 115 -0.60 -12.47 -17.52
CA TRP A 115 -1.83 -12.38 -16.72
C TRP A 115 -1.75 -11.24 -15.70
N ALA A 116 -0.66 -11.13 -14.94
CA ALA A 116 -0.48 -10.07 -13.94
C ALA A 116 -0.47 -8.67 -14.58
N THR A 117 0.24 -8.51 -15.71
CA THR A 117 0.26 -7.25 -16.47
C THR A 117 -1.14 -6.85 -16.93
N GLU A 118 -1.93 -7.79 -17.44
CA GLU A 118 -3.30 -7.53 -17.87
C GLU A 118 -4.20 -7.12 -16.70
N LYS A 119 -4.08 -7.79 -15.54
CA LYS A 119 -4.82 -7.42 -14.32
C LYS A 119 -4.51 -6.00 -13.84
N LEU A 120 -3.25 -5.59 -13.89
CA LEU A 120 -2.85 -4.23 -13.53
C LEU A 120 -3.44 -3.19 -14.50
N LYS A 121 -3.46 -3.48 -15.80
CA LYS A 121 -4.08 -2.60 -16.80
C LYS A 121 -5.59 -2.49 -16.61
N GLN A 122 -6.26 -3.61 -16.32
CA GLN A 122 -7.69 -3.61 -15.98
C GLN A 122 -7.93 -2.81 -14.69
N ALA A 123 -7.06 -2.91 -13.69
CA ALA A 123 -7.16 -2.15 -12.46
C ALA A 123 -6.99 -0.63 -12.67
N ALA A 124 -6.17 -0.21 -13.65
CA ALA A 124 -6.08 1.20 -14.04
C ALA A 124 -7.42 1.74 -14.56
N VAL A 125 -8.05 1.01 -15.49
CA VAL A 125 -9.36 1.38 -16.05
C VAL A 125 -10.44 1.36 -14.96
N ALA A 126 -10.47 0.31 -14.13
CA ALA A 126 -11.41 0.19 -13.01
C ALA A 126 -11.26 1.34 -12.02
N SER A 127 -10.03 1.69 -11.63
CA SER A 127 -9.75 2.82 -10.74
C SER A 127 -10.26 4.15 -11.30
N ALA A 128 -10.05 4.40 -12.60
CA ALA A 128 -10.56 5.60 -13.27
C ALA A 128 -12.10 5.64 -13.30
N ARG A 129 -12.76 4.51 -13.61
CA ARG A 129 -14.23 4.40 -13.62
C ARG A 129 -14.85 4.64 -12.24
N LEU A 130 -14.14 4.23 -11.18
CA LEU A 130 -14.53 4.47 -9.79
C LEU A 130 -14.16 5.88 -9.30
N GLY A 131 -13.54 6.71 -10.15
CA GLY A 131 -13.12 8.08 -9.81
C GLY A 131 -11.93 8.16 -8.88
N LEU A 132 -11.17 7.07 -8.71
CA LEU A 132 -10.00 7.00 -7.84
C LEU A 132 -8.80 7.72 -8.47
N LYS A 133 -7.87 8.17 -7.62
CA LYS A 133 -6.66 8.90 -8.04
C LYS A 133 -5.38 8.13 -7.76
N ALA A 134 -5.43 7.13 -6.89
CA ALA A 134 -4.31 6.31 -6.48
C ALA A 134 -4.70 4.83 -6.53
N HIS A 135 -3.70 3.98 -6.77
CA HIS A 135 -3.80 2.54 -6.82
C HIS A 135 -2.58 1.91 -6.15
N ALA A 136 -2.80 1.05 -5.17
CA ALA A 136 -1.75 0.44 -4.36
C ALA A 136 -1.24 -0.87 -4.98
N THR A 137 0.08 -1.12 -4.97
CA THR A 137 0.65 -2.34 -5.54
C THR A 137 2.07 -2.63 -5.02
N PHE A 138 2.55 -3.87 -5.26
CA PHE A 138 3.96 -4.24 -5.17
C PHE A 138 4.66 -4.16 -6.53
N SER A 139 5.99 -4.15 -6.52
CA SER A 139 6.81 -4.00 -7.74
C SER A 139 7.19 -5.32 -8.41
N GLY A 140 7.29 -6.39 -7.65
CA GLY A 140 7.98 -7.60 -8.03
C GLY A 140 9.46 -7.57 -7.68
N SER A 141 10.14 -8.69 -7.89
CA SER A 141 11.46 -8.94 -7.34
C SER A 141 12.33 -9.77 -8.29
N LEU A 142 13.33 -9.15 -8.89
CA LEU A 142 14.40 -9.80 -9.68
C LEU A 142 15.73 -9.77 -8.91
N ALA A 143 16.03 -8.67 -8.21
CA ALA A 143 17.29 -8.44 -7.52
C ALA A 143 17.25 -8.80 -6.03
N TRP A 144 16.09 -8.79 -5.38
CA TRP A 144 15.95 -9.03 -3.94
C TRP A 144 16.69 -10.27 -3.40
N PRO A 145 16.77 -11.44 -4.09
CA PRO A 145 17.54 -12.59 -3.58
C PRO A 145 19.01 -12.30 -3.32
N PHE A 146 19.52 -11.20 -3.84
CA PHE A 146 20.91 -10.76 -3.75
C PHE A 146 21.09 -9.51 -2.90
N PHE A 147 20.10 -9.12 -2.08
CA PHE A 147 20.13 -7.89 -1.26
C PHE A 147 21.31 -7.84 -0.30
N TYR A 148 21.78 -9.02 0.21
CA TYR A 148 22.94 -9.08 1.06
C TYR A 148 24.23 -9.11 0.23
N PRO A 149 25.22 -8.21 0.49
CA PRO A 149 26.38 -8.01 -0.39
C PRO A 149 27.45 -9.11 -0.29
N TRP A 150 27.11 -10.26 0.25
CA TRP A 150 27.99 -11.43 0.32
C TRP A 150 27.21 -12.72 -0.05
N PRO A 151 27.79 -13.58 -0.90
CA PRO A 151 29.04 -13.41 -1.68
C PRO A 151 28.98 -12.18 -2.60
N PRO A 152 30.16 -11.60 -2.98
CA PRO A 152 30.19 -10.40 -3.82
C PRO A 152 29.40 -10.59 -5.12
N HIS A 153 28.60 -9.61 -5.48
CA HIS A 153 27.79 -9.59 -6.70
C HIS A 153 28.38 -8.58 -7.69
N ASN A 154 28.24 -8.90 -8.98
CA ASN A 154 28.55 -7.94 -10.03
C ASN A 154 27.46 -6.85 -10.07
N GLU A 155 27.86 -5.57 -10.02
CA GLU A 155 26.94 -4.41 -10.12
C GLU A 155 26.06 -4.49 -11.39
N GLN A 156 26.60 -5.03 -12.49
CA GLN A 156 25.86 -5.22 -13.73
C GLN A 156 24.60 -6.07 -13.53
N ARG A 157 24.61 -7.05 -12.63
CA ARG A 157 23.43 -7.88 -12.32
C ARG A 157 22.25 -7.04 -11.79
N PHE A 158 22.54 -6.10 -10.91
CA PHE A 158 21.52 -5.21 -10.37
C PHE A 158 21.02 -4.23 -11.42
N GLN A 159 21.93 -3.72 -12.25
CA GLN A 159 21.55 -2.86 -13.34
C GLN A 159 20.60 -3.56 -14.31
N GLU A 160 20.95 -4.76 -14.77
CA GLU A 160 20.12 -5.59 -15.67
C GLU A 160 18.75 -5.92 -15.03
N ALA A 161 18.72 -6.25 -13.73
CA ALA A 161 17.48 -6.55 -13.04
C ALA A 161 16.53 -5.33 -12.98
N PHE A 162 17.04 -4.14 -12.66
CA PHE A 162 16.25 -2.92 -12.62
C PHE A 162 15.83 -2.42 -14.00
N GLU A 163 16.68 -2.59 -15.03
CA GLU A 163 16.32 -2.29 -16.42
C GLU A 163 15.18 -3.20 -16.90
N GLU A 164 15.24 -4.48 -16.58
CA GLU A 164 14.17 -5.43 -16.88
C GLU A 164 12.89 -5.08 -16.11
N LEU A 165 12.99 -4.75 -14.82
CA LEU A 165 11.87 -4.29 -14.01
C LEU A 165 11.20 -3.07 -14.64
N ALA A 166 11.99 -2.07 -15.01
CA ALA A 166 11.49 -0.85 -15.67
C ALA A 166 10.82 -1.14 -17.01
N THR A 167 11.42 -2.05 -17.81
CA THR A 167 10.86 -2.49 -19.10
C THR A 167 9.48 -3.14 -18.92
N ARG A 168 9.29 -3.94 -17.87
CA ARG A 168 8.02 -4.61 -17.57
C ARG A 168 6.97 -3.62 -17.07
N TRP A 169 7.35 -2.66 -16.22
CA TRP A 169 6.43 -1.70 -15.63
C TRP A 169 6.04 -0.54 -16.53
N ARG A 170 6.89 -0.12 -17.48
CA ARG A 170 6.62 1.02 -18.35
C ARG A 170 5.25 0.94 -19.04
N PRO A 171 4.87 -0.15 -19.74
CA PRO A 171 3.56 -0.23 -20.39
C PRO A 171 2.37 -0.28 -19.41
N ILE A 172 2.61 -0.64 -18.16
CA ILE A 172 1.60 -0.58 -17.10
C ILE A 172 1.44 0.87 -16.63
N LEU A 173 2.55 1.55 -16.35
CA LEU A 173 2.57 2.97 -15.95
C LEU A 173 1.94 3.86 -17.02
N ASP A 174 2.23 3.61 -18.31
CA ASP A 174 1.61 4.32 -19.43
C ASP A 174 0.09 4.15 -19.42
N THR A 175 -0.42 2.92 -19.18
CA THR A 175 -1.87 2.69 -19.06
C THR A 175 -2.48 3.45 -17.88
N PHE A 176 -1.80 3.49 -16.73
CA PHE A 176 -2.25 4.28 -15.58
C PHE A 176 -2.24 5.79 -15.88
N ASP A 177 -1.28 6.26 -16.68
CA ASP A 177 -1.22 7.67 -17.08
C ASP A 177 -2.38 8.05 -18.01
N GLU A 178 -2.71 7.22 -19.00
CA GLU A 178 -3.89 7.37 -19.83
C GLU A 178 -5.17 7.46 -19.01
N GLN A 179 -5.24 6.77 -17.88
CA GLN A 179 -6.39 6.75 -16.98
C GLN A 179 -6.33 7.86 -15.91
N GLY A 180 -5.23 8.59 -15.77
CA GLY A 180 -5.07 9.65 -14.79
C GLY A 180 -5.00 9.17 -13.33
N VAL A 181 -4.49 7.95 -13.10
CA VAL A 181 -4.38 7.28 -11.80
C VAL A 181 -2.92 7.07 -11.44
N ASP A 182 -2.54 7.38 -10.20
CA ASP A 182 -1.19 7.19 -9.68
C ASP A 182 -0.97 5.73 -9.26
N VAL A 183 0.12 5.11 -9.70
CA VAL A 183 0.60 3.83 -9.17
C VAL A 183 1.40 4.10 -7.92
N CYS A 184 0.97 3.55 -6.81
CA CYS A 184 1.59 3.71 -5.50
C CYS A 184 2.26 2.40 -5.09
N PHE A 185 3.57 2.32 -5.33
CA PHE A 185 4.36 1.17 -4.91
C PHE A 185 4.55 1.19 -3.40
N GLU A 186 4.14 0.11 -2.73
CA GLU A 186 4.53 -0.13 -1.37
C GLU A 186 5.99 -0.59 -1.33
N LEU A 187 6.84 0.18 -0.64
CA LEU A 187 8.26 -0.17 -0.49
C LEU A 187 8.40 -1.26 0.58
N HIS A 188 8.56 -2.50 0.12
CA HIS A 188 8.40 -3.68 0.95
C HIS A 188 9.61 -4.62 0.86
N PRO A 189 10.19 -5.07 2.00
CA PRO A 189 11.20 -6.14 2.00
C PRO A 189 10.68 -7.41 1.32
N GLY A 190 11.42 -7.93 0.36
CA GLY A 190 10.97 -9.01 -0.51
C GLY A 190 10.72 -8.55 -1.95
N GLU A 191 10.50 -7.25 -2.13
CA GLU A 191 10.34 -6.58 -3.41
C GLU A 191 11.65 -5.89 -3.84
N ASP A 192 11.81 -5.60 -5.13
CA ASP A 192 12.96 -4.82 -5.59
C ASP A 192 12.87 -3.38 -5.11
N LEU A 193 11.65 -2.81 -5.04
CA LEU A 193 11.42 -1.51 -4.42
C LEU A 193 11.15 -1.69 -2.93
N HIS A 194 12.18 -1.55 -2.09
CA HIS A 194 12.08 -1.77 -0.65
C HIS A 194 12.61 -0.61 0.21
N ASP A 195 13.27 0.37 -0.41
CA ASP A 195 13.77 1.57 0.26
C ASP A 195 13.84 2.77 -0.72
N GLY A 196 14.30 3.93 -0.22
CA GLY A 196 14.42 5.14 -1.03
C GLY A 196 15.43 5.00 -2.17
N VAL A 197 16.54 4.30 -1.96
CA VAL A 197 17.60 4.13 -2.96
C VAL A 197 17.11 3.29 -4.14
N THR A 198 16.41 2.21 -3.86
CA THR A 198 15.85 1.33 -4.90
C THR A 198 14.71 2.01 -5.64
N PHE A 199 13.88 2.79 -4.95
CA PHE A 199 12.84 3.60 -5.60
C PHE A 199 13.45 4.67 -6.54
N GLU A 200 14.47 5.41 -6.11
CA GLU A 200 15.15 6.42 -6.94
C GLU A 200 15.79 5.78 -8.18
N ARG A 201 16.44 4.62 -8.04
CA ARG A 201 17.02 3.87 -9.17
C ARG A 201 15.93 3.50 -10.19
N PHE A 202 14.82 2.94 -9.75
CA PHE A 202 13.70 2.59 -10.60
C PHE A 202 13.06 3.81 -11.26
N LEU A 203 12.82 4.87 -10.48
CA LEU A 203 12.23 6.12 -10.96
C LEU A 203 13.05 6.75 -12.10
N ALA A 204 14.39 6.72 -11.99
CA ALA A 204 15.27 7.18 -13.04
C ALA A 204 15.15 6.32 -14.32
N LEU A 205 15.05 5.00 -14.19
CA LEU A 205 14.91 4.07 -15.33
C LEU A 205 13.55 4.15 -16.04
N VAL A 206 12.51 4.62 -15.36
CA VAL A 206 11.21 4.93 -15.97
C VAL A 206 11.07 6.42 -16.34
N ASP A 207 12.18 7.15 -16.52
CA ASP A 207 12.24 8.57 -16.93
C ASP A 207 11.42 9.50 -16.02
N ASN A 208 11.46 9.27 -14.72
CA ASN A 208 10.68 10.01 -13.71
C ASN A 208 9.16 10.00 -14.02
N HIS A 209 8.67 8.89 -14.51
CA HIS A 209 7.28 8.73 -14.94
C HIS A 209 6.31 9.35 -13.91
N PRO A 210 5.32 10.19 -14.33
CA PRO A 210 4.47 10.94 -13.40
C PRO A 210 3.61 10.03 -12.53
N ARG A 211 3.27 8.83 -13.01
CA ARG A 211 2.46 7.84 -12.26
C ARG A 211 3.27 6.89 -11.40
N CYS A 212 4.60 6.97 -11.40
CA CYS A 212 5.47 6.21 -10.51
C CYS A 212 5.53 6.89 -9.14
N ASN A 213 4.71 6.47 -8.20
CA ASN A 213 4.53 7.09 -6.89
C ASN A 213 4.63 6.04 -5.76
N ILE A 214 4.48 6.47 -4.51
CA ILE A 214 4.73 5.68 -3.31
C ILE A 214 3.45 5.51 -2.50
N LEU A 215 3.19 4.28 -2.10
CA LEU A 215 2.42 3.99 -0.91
C LEU A 215 3.38 4.00 0.28
N TYR A 216 3.19 4.93 1.19
CA TYR A 216 4.02 5.07 2.37
C TYR A 216 3.52 4.16 3.48
N ASP A 217 4.31 3.14 3.81
CA ASP A 217 4.13 2.27 4.98
C ASP A 217 5.35 2.37 5.89
N PRO A 218 5.24 3.02 7.05
CA PRO A 218 6.37 3.20 7.96
C PRO A 218 6.82 1.91 8.65
N SER A 219 5.97 0.88 8.69
CA SER A 219 6.27 -0.37 9.41
C SER A 219 7.45 -1.11 8.79
N HIS A 220 7.48 -1.19 7.45
CA HIS A 220 8.58 -1.80 6.72
C HIS A 220 9.89 -1.02 6.88
N MET A 221 9.80 0.30 7.00
CA MET A 221 10.96 1.16 7.22
C MET A 221 11.51 0.98 8.64
N LEU A 222 10.64 0.92 9.65
CA LEU A 222 11.06 0.62 11.03
C LEU A 222 11.78 -0.74 11.11
N LEU A 223 11.24 -1.78 10.48
CA LEU A 223 11.83 -3.11 10.48
C LEU A 223 13.20 -3.15 9.78
N GLN A 224 13.44 -2.26 8.82
CA GLN A 224 14.73 -2.06 8.15
C GLN A 224 15.66 -1.09 8.90
N GLN A 225 15.22 -0.51 10.01
CA GLN A 225 15.94 0.51 10.80
C GLN A 225 16.21 1.80 9.99
N MET A 226 15.31 2.16 9.10
CA MET A 226 15.34 3.43 8.37
C MET A 226 14.72 4.56 9.21
N ASP A 227 15.11 5.79 8.94
CA ASP A 227 14.42 6.99 9.43
C ASP A 227 13.18 7.27 8.57
N TYR A 228 12.06 6.71 8.99
CA TYR A 228 10.78 6.84 8.29
C TYR A 228 10.20 8.27 8.31
N LEU A 229 10.61 9.12 9.27
CA LEU A 229 10.23 10.53 9.29
C LEU A 229 11.02 11.36 8.28
N ALA A 230 12.34 11.17 8.20
CA ALA A 230 13.17 11.80 7.19
C ALA A 230 12.78 11.35 5.77
N PHE A 231 12.28 10.10 5.62
CA PHE A 231 11.76 9.61 4.35
C PHE A 231 10.64 10.50 3.79
N ILE A 232 9.72 10.96 4.65
CA ILE A 232 8.64 11.86 4.23
C ILE A 232 9.22 13.19 3.71
N ASP A 233 10.23 13.75 4.39
CA ASP A 233 10.85 15.01 3.96
C ASP A 233 11.45 14.91 2.54
N ILE A 234 11.99 13.74 2.19
CA ILE A 234 12.62 13.49 0.88
C ILE A 234 11.55 13.20 -0.20
N PHE A 235 10.58 12.35 0.10
CA PHE A 235 9.70 11.76 -0.90
C PHE A 235 8.24 12.26 -0.86
N HIS A 236 7.91 13.27 -0.04
CA HIS A 236 6.51 13.75 0.13
C HIS A 236 5.78 14.01 -1.20
N ALA A 237 6.49 14.53 -2.21
CA ALA A 237 5.90 14.82 -3.53
C ALA A 237 5.41 13.54 -4.27
N ARG A 238 5.98 12.39 -3.93
CA ARG A 238 5.65 11.07 -4.50
C ARG A 238 4.74 10.23 -3.61
N ILE A 239 4.53 10.59 -2.36
CA ILE A 239 3.61 9.87 -1.46
C ILE A 239 2.17 10.21 -1.87
N LYS A 240 1.43 9.21 -2.42
CA LYS A 240 0.04 9.36 -2.86
C LYS A 240 -0.93 8.41 -2.17
N ALA A 241 -0.42 7.41 -1.44
CA ALA A 241 -1.18 6.53 -0.56
C ALA A 241 -0.43 6.35 0.76
N PHE A 242 -1.15 6.05 1.85
CA PHE A 242 -0.56 5.91 3.18
C PHE A 242 -1.24 4.79 3.95
N HIS A 243 -0.44 3.82 4.40
CA HIS A 243 -0.85 2.77 5.31
C HIS A 243 -0.49 3.11 6.76
N VAL A 244 -1.47 3.04 7.64
CA VAL A 244 -1.31 3.10 9.09
C VAL A 244 -1.11 1.66 9.57
N LYS A 245 0.14 1.23 9.60
CA LYS A 245 0.57 -0.10 10.02
C LYS A 245 1.72 0.06 11.01
N ASP A 246 1.53 -0.46 12.21
CA ASP A 246 2.52 -0.31 13.28
C ASP A 246 3.46 -1.52 13.35
N ALA A 247 4.62 -1.31 13.90
CA ALA A 247 5.63 -2.33 14.09
C ALA A 247 6.48 -2.06 15.34
N GLU A 248 7.13 -3.09 15.84
CA GLU A 248 8.16 -2.95 16.87
C GLU A 248 9.46 -3.64 16.43
N PHE A 249 10.58 -3.08 16.84
CA PHE A 249 11.89 -3.68 16.66
C PHE A 249 12.62 -3.76 17.99
N ARG A 250 12.79 -4.98 18.50
CA ARG A 250 13.43 -5.27 19.80
C ARG A 250 14.59 -6.25 19.60
N PRO A 251 15.75 -5.74 19.15
CA PRO A 251 16.91 -6.60 18.96
C PRO A 251 17.38 -7.18 20.30
N SER A 252 17.98 -8.34 20.23
CA SER A 252 18.55 -9.02 21.39
C SER A 252 19.96 -9.53 21.07
N GLY A 253 20.65 -10.13 22.04
CA GLY A 253 21.91 -10.84 21.78
C GLY A 253 21.78 -12.06 20.87
N ARG A 254 20.55 -12.43 20.46
CA ARG A 254 20.26 -13.61 19.64
C ARG A 254 19.63 -13.30 18.30
N SER A 255 18.99 -12.17 18.12
CA SER A 255 18.19 -11.84 16.93
C SER A 255 18.24 -10.35 16.62
N GLY A 256 18.34 -10.04 15.33
CA GLY A 256 18.37 -8.69 14.77
C GLY A 256 17.49 -8.59 13.52
N VAL A 257 17.85 -7.69 12.58
CA VAL A 257 17.04 -7.34 11.38
C VAL A 257 16.66 -8.58 10.55
N TYR A 258 17.56 -9.53 10.36
CA TYR A 258 17.29 -10.70 9.51
C TYR A 258 16.35 -11.74 10.15
N GLY A 259 16.13 -11.67 11.48
CA GLY A 259 15.15 -12.47 12.18
C GLY A 259 15.42 -13.97 12.29
N GLY A 260 16.51 -14.50 11.72
CA GLY A 260 16.96 -15.90 11.88
C GLY A 260 15.97 -16.95 11.41
N TYR A 261 15.18 -16.68 10.34
CA TYR A 261 14.16 -17.58 9.79
C TYR A 261 13.03 -17.95 10.79
N GLN A 262 12.86 -17.14 11.84
CA GLN A 262 11.84 -17.39 12.86
C GLN A 262 10.44 -16.94 12.39
N PRO A 263 9.36 -17.56 12.93
CA PRO A 263 8.00 -17.05 12.75
C PRO A 263 7.86 -15.65 13.38
N TRP A 264 6.91 -14.87 12.88
CA TRP A 264 6.72 -13.45 13.23
C TRP A 264 6.73 -13.20 14.75
N ILE A 265 6.05 -14.04 15.52
CA ILE A 265 5.95 -13.90 16.98
C ILE A 265 7.32 -13.90 17.71
N ASN A 266 8.33 -14.54 17.12
CA ASN A 266 9.67 -14.69 17.71
C ASN A 266 10.73 -13.77 17.10
N ARG A 267 10.38 -12.98 16.07
CA ARG A 267 11.32 -12.07 15.42
C ARG A 267 11.57 -10.83 16.28
N ALA A 268 12.77 -10.27 16.16
CA ALA A 268 13.10 -8.97 16.77
C ALA A 268 12.24 -7.85 16.15
N GLY A 269 12.07 -7.84 14.83
CA GLY A 269 11.18 -6.96 14.10
C GLY A 269 9.89 -7.68 13.75
N ARG A 270 8.73 -7.10 14.14
CA ARG A 270 7.41 -7.67 13.88
C ARG A 270 6.33 -6.61 13.83
N PHE A 271 5.26 -6.91 13.10
CA PHE A 271 4.11 -6.02 13.00
C PHE A 271 3.25 -6.06 14.26
N ARG A 272 2.66 -4.92 14.57
CA ARG A 272 1.82 -4.70 15.74
C ARG A 272 0.56 -3.90 15.36
N SER A 273 -0.50 -4.10 16.11
CA SER A 273 -1.67 -3.22 16.04
C SER A 273 -1.26 -1.76 16.32
N PRO A 274 -1.87 -0.76 15.67
CA PRO A 274 -1.58 0.65 15.95
C PRO A 274 -1.64 0.97 17.42
N SER A 275 -0.66 1.69 17.93
CA SER A 275 -0.36 2.01 19.34
C SER A 275 0.33 0.92 20.17
N ASP A 276 0.42 -0.31 19.69
CA ASP A 276 1.15 -1.39 20.38
C ASP A 276 2.61 -1.49 19.93
N GLY A 277 2.97 -0.78 18.87
CA GLY A 277 4.32 -0.75 18.29
C GLY A 277 5.16 0.42 18.77
N GLN A 278 6.06 0.87 17.92
CA GLN A 278 7.08 1.89 18.23
C GLN A 278 7.07 3.06 17.25
N ILE A 279 6.18 3.08 16.26
CA ILE A 279 6.16 4.11 15.22
C ILE A 279 5.59 5.41 15.77
N ASP A 280 6.29 6.53 15.52
CA ASP A 280 5.81 7.87 15.85
C ASP A 280 4.76 8.36 14.83
N PHE A 281 3.55 7.85 14.93
CA PHE A 281 2.45 8.30 14.07
C PHE A 281 2.10 9.77 14.27
N LYS A 282 2.31 10.34 15.46
CA LYS A 282 2.09 11.76 15.68
C LYS A 282 3.02 12.61 14.81
N GLY A 283 4.29 12.23 14.72
CA GLY A 283 5.27 12.83 13.82
C GLY A 283 4.90 12.65 12.35
N ILE A 284 4.47 11.43 11.96
CA ILE A 284 4.06 11.10 10.59
C ILE A 284 2.86 11.96 10.16
N PHE A 285 1.77 11.99 10.94
CA PHE A 285 0.58 12.78 10.61
C PHE A 285 0.90 14.27 10.52
N SER A 286 1.78 14.78 11.41
CA SER A 286 2.23 16.17 11.37
C SER A 286 2.98 16.48 10.07
N LYS A 287 3.95 15.65 9.66
CA LYS A 287 4.72 15.84 8.43
C LYS A 287 3.85 15.72 7.17
N LEU A 288 3.02 14.68 7.08
CA LEU A 288 2.12 14.51 5.93
C LEU A 288 1.15 15.70 5.80
N THR A 289 0.63 16.22 6.93
CA THR A 289 -0.21 17.43 6.93
C THR A 289 0.59 18.66 6.49
N GLN A 290 1.83 18.83 6.98
CA GLN A 290 2.73 19.93 6.57
C GLN A 290 2.97 19.93 5.06
N TYR A 291 3.11 18.77 4.44
CA TYR A 291 3.32 18.59 3.01
C TYR A 291 2.02 18.47 2.19
N ASP A 292 0.90 18.82 2.80
CA ASP A 292 -0.41 18.93 2.12
C ASP A 292 -0.94 17.60 1.55
N TYR A 293 -0.57 16.46 2.17
CA TYR A 293 -1.13 15.16 1.80
C TYR A 293 -2.63 15.15 2.07
N ASP A 294 -3.44 14.97 1.03
CA ASP A 294 -4.90 14.98 1.06
C ASP A 294 -5.54 13.61 0.77
N GLY A 295 -4.72 12.56 0.73
CA GLY A 295 -5.15 11.18 0.58
C GLY A 295 -5.80 10.59 1.84
N TRP A 296 -5.97 9.29 1.84
CA TRP A 296 -6.54 8.54 2.95
C TRP A 296 -5.46 8.01 3.91
N ALA A 297 -5.75 8.05 5.21
CA ALA A 297 -5.05 7.24 6.20
C ALA A 297 -5.78 5.90 6.30
N VAL A 298 -5.17 4.84 5.76
CA VAL A 298 -5.76 3.52 5.63
C VAL A 298 -5.10 2.57 6.62
N LEU A 299 -5.89 1.97 7.53
CA LEU A 299 -5.38 0.89 8.36
C LEU A 299 -5.03 -0.30 7.48
N GLU A 300 -3.77 -0.72 7.50
CA GLU A 300 -3.38 -2.07 7.13
C GLU A 300 -3.06 -2.84 8.41
N TRP A 301 -3.99 -3.71 8.80
CA TRP A 301 -3.84 -4.40 10.07
C TRP A 301 -3.07 -5.69 9.90
N GLU A 302 -1.92 -5.76 10.53
CA GLU A 302 -1.15 -6.99 10.73
C GLU A 302 -0.61 -7.01 12.16
N CYS A 303 -0.93 -8.04 12.91
CA CYS A 303 -0.40 -8.22 14.26
C CYS A 303 -0.27 -9.71 14.58
N CYS A 304 0.91 -10.12 15.02
CA CYS A 304 1.14 -11.51 15.40
C CYS A 304 0.59 -11.90 16.78
N LEU A 305 0.00 -10.96 17.52
CA LEU A 305 -0.45 -11.17 18.91
C LEU A 305 -1.94 -10.88 19.14
N LYS A 306 -2.49 -9.84 18.50
CA LYS A 306 -3.86 -9.37 18.71
C LYS A 306 -4.79 -9.97 17.66
N ASP A 307 -6.06 -10.17 17.98
CA ASP A 307 -7.07 -10.56 17.00
C ASP A 307 -7.47 -9.39 16.10
N GLY A 308 -7.90 -9.72 14.87
CA GLY A 308 -8.19 -8.74 13.83
C GLY A 308 -9.38 -7.83 14.15
N ASP A 309 -10.41 -8.34 14.80
CA ASP A 309 -11.63 -7.57 15.10
C ASP A 309 -11.37 -6.48 16.11
N THR A 310 -10.63 -6.81 17.18
CA THR A 310 -10.16 -5.84 18.19
C THR A 310 -9.23 -4.83 17.52
N GLY A 311 -8.25 -5.30 16.73
CA GLY A 311 -7.29 -4.45 16.05
C GLY A 311 -7.94 -3.46 15.07
N ALA A 312 -8.95 -3.91 14.32
CA ALA A 312 -9.72 -3.03 13.44
C ALA A 312 -10.50 -1.96 14.19
N SER A 313 -11.12 -2.31 15.34
CA SER A 313 -11.85 -1.34 16.17
C SER A 313 -10.92 -0.25 16.72
N GLU A 314 -9.80 -0.66 17.30
CA GLU A 314 -8.78 0.25 17.85
C GLU A 314 -8.13 1.10 16.76
N GLY A 315 -7.85 0.52 15.59
CA GLY A 315 -7.24 1.20 14.46
C GLY A 315 -8.08 2.36 13.90
N SER A 316 -9.39 2.19 13.82
CA SER A 316 -10.32 3.28 13.43
C SER A 316 -10.23 4.47 14.37
N GLU A 317 -10.29 4.22 15.67
CA GLU A 317 -10.19 5.28 16.69
C GLU A 317 -8.81 5.93 16.70
N PHE A 318 -7.76 5.11 16.55
CA PHE A 318 -6.38 5.58 16.47
C PHE A 318 -6.19 6.58 15.32
N ILE A 319 -6.58 6.21 14.09
CA ILE A 319 -6.47 7.10 12.93
C ILE A 319 -7.25 8.40 13.16
N ARG A 320 -8.49 8.31 13.61
CA ARG A 320 -9.35 9.49 13.86
C ARG A 320 -8.72 10.47 14.85
N ARG A 321 -8.02 9.98 15.86
CA ARG A 321 -7.34 10.81 16.87
C ARG A 321 -6.06 11.48 16.34
N HIS A 322 -5.43 10.90 15.31
CA HIS A 322 -4.19 11.42 14.74
C HIS A 322 -4.41 12.39 13.58
N ILE A 323 -5.56 12.34 12.90
CA ILE A 323 -5.90 13.30 11.85
C ILE A 323 -5.91 14.71 12.42
N ILE A 324 -5.14 15.60 11.81
CA ILE A 324 -5.03 17.00 12.20
C ILE A 324 -6.03 17.82 11.39
N PRO A 325 -7.09 18.38 12.00
CA PRO A 325 -7.95 19.36 11.35
C PRO A 325 -7.14 20.63 11.09
N VAL A 326 -6.89 20.97 9.83
CA VAL A 326 -6.10 22.15 9.49
C VAL A 326 -6.91 23.42 9.73
N SER A 327 -6.25 24.46 10.26
CA SER A 327 -6.84 25.78 10.45
C SER A 327 -6.52 26.68 9.27
N GLY A 328 -7.49 27.46 8.82
CA GLY A 328 -7.29 28.55 7.87
C GLY A 328 -6.81 29.84 8.52
N ARG A 329 -6.71 29.90 9.86
CA ARG A 329 -6.32 31.08 10.64
C ARG A 329 -4.92 30.87 11.20
N ALA A 330 -4.05 31.88 11.06
CA ALA A 330 -2.81 31.93 11.80
C ALA A 330 -3.10 32.18 13.31
N PHE A 331 -2.23 31.68 14.19
CA PHE A 331 -2.45 31.80 15.64
C PHE A 331 -2.31 33.24 16.13
N ASP A 332 -1.64 34.12 15.37
CA ASP A 332 -1.37 35.50 15.64
C ASP A 332 -2.25 36.49 14.84
N ASP A 333 -3.24 36.03 14.10
CA ASP A 333 -4.19 36.87 13.36
C ASP A 333 -4.88 37.92 14.27
N PHE A 334 -5.08 37.62 15.57
CA PHE A 334 -5.64 38.57 16.54
C PHE A 334 -4.75 39.80 16.70
N ALA A 335 -3.45 39.70 16.51
CA ALA A 335 -2.51 40.81 16.65
C ALA A 335 -2.44 41.71 15.40
N ALA A 336 -2.94 41.25 14.26
CA ALA A 336 -2.95 41.98 13.01
C ALA A 336 -4.06 43.07 12.91
N GLY A 337 -4.86 43.30 13.94
CA GLY A 337 -5.85 44.37 14.02
C GLY A 337 -7.03 44.20 13.05
N GLY A 338 -7.41 42.99 12.72
CA GLY A 338 -8.57 42.72 11.89
C GLY A 338 -9.86 43.24 12.57
N SER A 339 -10.46 44.28 11.99
CA SER A 339 -11.75 44.78 12.38
C SER A 339 -12.79 43.68 12.28
N HIS A 340 -13.40 43.33 13.38
CA HIS A 340 -14.66 42.59 13.41
C HIS A 340 -15.78 43.53 12.94
N ASP A 341 -16.07 43.51 11.62
CA ASP A 341 -17.33 43.97 11.07
C ASP A 341 -18.28 42.79 10.88
#